data_efd55526b57f273553367a852723e41a
#
_entry.id   efd55526b57f273553367a852723e41a
#
_cell.length_a   1.000
_cell.length_b   1.000
_cell.length_c   1.000
_cell.angle_alpha   90.00
_cell.angle_beta   90.00
_cell.angle_gamma   90.00
#
_symmetry.space_group_name_H-M   'P 1'
#
loop_
_entity.id
_entity.type
_entity.pdbx_description
1 polymer ?
#
loop_
_entity_poly.entity_id
_entity_poly.type
_entity_poly.pdbx_seq_one_letter_code
_entity_poly.pdbx_strand_id
1 'polypeptide(L)'
;MYSGSGFSDWEIGDITVIIHNNKYHLFHLIIPNHDYIAHAVSSDGISWRRVNNALFVGHPGEWDDDMLWTMDVIEKDGRFKMFYTGLHRKDRGVISRIGLAESENLMEWEKKYGGIYPIEPKGVYYENYQSNPRKWLSFRDPFYFKHNGDEYLLFCSRTIAGPVSRRGCVGLVKITNDSAELLPPLLYPMMYDDVECPCLFNLKGFYYLLGSIREDIKVRYWFSREFDGEYLSFHADVLLPQGNYAARIVKDGEHLLIYNFFYAYGKIDALRVLPPPKQLDTDEKGRLLLKSYYRWQQMTIKKISQQDLGEVRKLLSNPTATQEIEDDKWTFGTRSGYEIFCFQKQSLSFIWEGTITVEGIGKLGLVSDLDEEGNGYFISFDVVNGLVQIRAWGFNPNDNRQNFVFNNIQSGVFNVQGKKHFTFSLIRYGNYIELSIDGVVKLTLIDYSYSGNGLGVYSASSVISIQDAVYKILPDPKEEYASQEEA
;
A
#
# COMPACT_ATOMS: atom_id res chain seq x y z
N MET A 1 -2.99 9.54 -10.33
CA MET A 1 -3.15 8.92 -9.00
C MET A 1 -3.50 9.98 -7.99
N TYR A 2 -4.43 9.69 -7.08
CA TYR A 2 -4.90 10.65 -6.08
C TYR A 2 -3.78 10.99 -5.08
N SER A 3 -3.43 12.27 -4.99
CA SER A 3 -2.41 12.81 -4.06
C SER A 3 -3.00 13.59 -2.89
N GLY A 4 -4.29 13.80 -2.89
CA GLY A 4 -5.04 14.34 -1.75
C GLY A 4 -5.35 15.82 -1.78
N SER A 5 -4.53 16.68 -2.41
CA SER A 5 -4.65 18.11 -2.23
C SER A 5 -4.89 18.92 -3.52
N GLY A 6 -4.37 18.47 -4.64
CA GLY A 6 -4.28 19.29 -5.85
C GLY A 6 -3.18 20.37 -5.82
N PHE A 7 -2.46 20.53 -4.73
CA PHE A 7 -1.28 21.39 -4.61
C PHE A 7 -0.01 20.57 -4.77
N SER A 8 0.98 21.11 -5.49
CA SER A 8 2.18 20.37 -5.88
C SER A 8 3.08 19.93 -4.72
N ASP A 9 3.10 20.67 -3.64
CA ASP A 9 3.92 20.48 -2.45
C ASP A 9 3.18 19.88 -1.25
N TRP A 10 1.89 19.52 -1.45
CA TRP A 10 1.08 18.88 -0.43
C TRP A 10 0.67 17.49 -0.88
N GLU A 11 0.84 16.52 -0.02
CA GLU A 11 0.65 15.10 -0.32
C GLU A 11 -0.24 14.40 0.71
N ILE A 12 -0.81 13.26 0.32
CA ILE A 12 -1.62 12.44 1.20
C ILE A 12 -0.77 11.85 2.33
N GLY A 13 -1.31 11.84 3.54
CA GLY A 13 -0.75 11.10 4.69
C GLY A 13 -1.59 9.88 5.04
N ASP A 14 -1.60 9.52 6.32
CA ASP A 14 -2.34 8.36 6.84
C ASP A 14 -3.82 8.43 6.48
N ILE A 15 -4.38 7.26 6.23
CA ILE A 15 -5.72 7.10 5.67
C ILE A 15 -6.61 6.24 6.53
N THR A 16 -7.93 6.40 6.38
CA THR A 16 -8.94 5.39 6.67
C THR A 16 -10.03 5.41 5.60
N VAL A 17 -10.65 4.28 5.33
CA VAL A 17 -11.72 4.14 4.33
C VAL A 17 -12.92 3.47 4.95
N ILE A 18 -14.10 4.01 4.70
CA ILE A 18 -15.39 3.39 5.05
C ILE A 18 -16.30 3.37 3.82
N ILE A 19 -17.12 2.34 3.70
CA ILE A 19 -18.15 2.25 2.64
C ILE A 19 -19.50 2.49 3.25
N HIS A 20 -20.21 3.49 2.74
CA HIS A 20 -21.57 3.80 3.13
C HIS A 20 -22.40 4.14 1.90
N ASN A 21 -23.62 3.57 1.81
CA ASN A 21 -24.54 3.76 0.68
C ASN A 21 -23.88 3.53 -0.70
N ASN A 22 -23.10 2.46 -0.84
CA ASN A 22 -22.34 2.09 -2.04
C ASN A 22 -21.33 3.16 -2.51
N LYS A 23 -20.91 4.06 -1.64
CA LYS A 23 -19.82 5.00 -1.87
C LYS A 23 -18.68 4.74 -0.91
N TYR A 24 -17.49 4.88 -1.41
CA TYR A 24 -16.28 4.87 -0.61
C TYR A 24 -16.01 6.28 -0.10
N HIS A 25 -15.76 6.39 1.19
CA HIS A 25 -15.35 7.62 1.87
C HIS A 25 -13.93 7.42 2.38
N LEU A 26 -13.00 8.25 1.91
CA LEU A 26 -11.61 8.27 2.30
C LEU A 26 -11.36 9.48 3.18
N PHE A 27 -10.93 9.25 4.41
CA PHE A 27 -10.41 10.30 5.30
C PHE A 27 -8.89 10.17 5.34
N HIS A 28 -8.19 11.30 5.25
CA HIS A 28 -6.73 11.27 5.19
C HIS A 28 -6.10 12.56 5.70
N LEU A 29 -4.85 12.45 6.10
CA LEU A 29 -4.02 13.60 6.40
C LEU A 29 -3.56 14.28 5.11
N ILE A 30 -3.20 15.56 5.23
CA ILE A 30 -2.47 16.32 4.21
C ILE A 30 -1.12 16.71 4.80
N ILE A 31 -0.05 16.30 4.16
CA ILE A 31 1.32 16.56 4.59
C ILE A 31 1.92 17.69 3.72
N PRO A 32 2.60 18.70 4.31
CA PRO A 32 3.00 18.83 5.71
C PRO A 32 1.97 19.52 6.61
N ASN A 33 0.81 19.90 6.09
CA ASN A 33 -0.21 20.62 6.85
C ASN A 33 -1.09 19.65 7.64
N HIS A 34 -1.06 19.74 8.97
CA HIS A 34 -1.85 18.91 9.88
C HIS A 34 -3.04 19.66 10.51
N ASP A 35 -3.50 20.75 9.91
CA ASP A 35 -4.57 21.60 10.48
C ASP A 35 -5.96 20.95 10.32
N TYR A 36 -6.09 19.95 9.45
CA TYR A 36 -7.37 19.29 9.19
C TYR A 36 -7.22 17.83 8.70
N ILE A 37 -8.29 17.09 8.88
CA ILE A 37 -8.50 15.79 8.24
C ILE A 37 -9.30 16.02 6.97
N ALA A 38 -8.72 15.60 5.87
CA ALA A 38 -9.29 15.70 4.54
C ALA A 38 -10.30 14.59 4.26
N HIS A 39 -11.24 14.84 3.35
CA HIS A 39 -12.25 13.87 2.93
C HIS A 39 -12.35 13.81 1.40
N ALA A 40 -12.41 12.60 0.86
CA ALA A 40 -12.67 12.35 -0.55
C ALA A 40 -13.68 11.20 -0.71
N VAL A 41 -14.38 11.17 -1.82
CA VAL A 41 -15.38 10.15 -2.13
C VAL A 41 -15.09 9.47 -3.46
N SER A 42 -15.51 8.21 -3.58
CA SER A 42 -15.38 7.43 -4.80
C SER A 42 -16.57 6.48 -4.98
N SER A 43 -16.93 6.19 -6.23
CA SER A 43 -17.91 5.16 -6.58
C SER A 43 -17.27 3.82 -6.94
N ASP A 44 -15.98 3.82 -7.27
CA ASP A 44 -15.25 2.64 -7.75
C ASP A 44 -14.07 2.23 -6.83
N GLY A 45 -13.76 3.04 -5.80
CA GLY A 45 -12.66 2.81 -4.89
C GLY A 45 -11.26 3.11 -5.45
N ILE A 46 -11.17 3.65 -6.67
CA ILE A 46 -9.91 3.99 -7.37
C ILE A 46 -9.88 5.46 -7.77
N SER A 47 -10.97 5.97 -8.32
CA SER A 47 -11.11 7.36 -8.77
C SER A 47 -11.72 8.19 -7.64
N TRP A 48 -10.97 9.16 -7.12
CA TRP A 48 -11.35 9.91 -5.92
C TRP A 48 -11.60 11.37 -6.22
N ARG A 49 -12.71 11.90 -5.72
CA ARG A 49 -13.05 13.32 -5.77
C ARG A 49 -12.99 13.91 -4.36
N ARG A 50 -12.22 14.98 -4.22
CA ARG A 50 -12.14 15.75 -2.99
C ARG A 50 -13.49 16.41 -2.67
N VAL A 51 -13.87 16.38 -1.37
CA VAL A 51 -15.03 17.07 -0.81
C VAL A 51 -14.58 17.96 0.35
N ASN A 52 -15.52 18.56 1.10
CA ASN A 52 -15.19 19.39 2.25
C ASN A 52 -14.36 18.63 3.28
N ASN A 53 -13.45 19.34 3.97
CA ASN A 53 -12.68 18.76 5.06
C ASN A 53 -13.59 18.25 6.17
N ALA A 54 -13.25 17.09 6.74
CA ALA A 54 -14.05 16.46 7.76
C ALA A 54 -13.87 17.10 9.14
N LEU A 55 -12.63 17.35 9.54
CA LEU A 55 -12.31 17.80 10.88
C LEU A 55 -11.17 18.81 10.83
N PHE A 56 -11.23 19.87 11.65
CA PHE A 56 -10.18 20.88 11.80
C PHE A 56 -9.56 20.79 13.20
N VAL A 57 -8.38 21.36 13.39
CA VAL A 57 -7.79 21.58 14.73
C VAL A 57 -8.77 22.32 15.63
N GLY A 58 -8.62 22.18 16.93
CA GLY A 58 -9.45 22.85 17.94
C GLY A 58 -9.22 24.36 18.00
N HIS A 59 -10.10 25.05 18.68
CA HIS A 59 -9.90 26.47 18.99
C HIS A 59 -8.67 26.66 19.90
N PRO A 60 -8.01 27.81 19.85
CA PRO A 60 -6.86 28.10 20.70
C PRO A 60 -7.14 27.82 22.18
N GLY A 61 -6.38 26.91 22.78
CA GLY A 61 -6.53 26.47 24.16
C GLY A 61 -7.24 25.12 24.32
N GLU A 62 -7.83 24.59 23.27
CA GLU A 62 -8.33 23.21 23.27
C GLU A 62 -7.17 22.23 23.15
N TRP A 63 -7.38 20.98 23.58
CA TRP A 63 -6.31 19.98 23.69
C TRP A 63 -5.73 19.50 22.33
N ASP A 64 -6.39 19.81 21.23
CA ASP A 64 -6.04 19.44 19.86
C ASP A 64 -5.89 20.68 18.96
N ASP A 65 -5.46 21.81 19.52
CA ASP A 65 -5.35 23.11 18.84
C ASP A 65 -4.06 23.29 18.00
N ASP A 66 -3.21 22.25 17.91
CA ASP A 66 -1.94 22.31 17.18
C ASP A 66 -1.97 21.50 15.91
N MET A 67 -2.19 20.18 16.00
CA MET A 67 -2.14 19.26 14.88
C MET A 67 -3.16 18.12 15.04
N LEU A 68 -3.69 17.65 13.92
CA LEU A 68 -4.42 16.40 13.81
C LEU A 68 -3.56 15.38 13.06
N TRP A 69 -3.58 14.14 13.57
CA TRP A 69 -2.87 13.02 12.98
C TRP A 69 -3.84 11.86 12.70
N THR A 70 -3.32 10.70 12.41
CA THR A 70 -4.02 9.48 12.00
C THR A 70 -5.37 9.28 12.70
N MET A 71 -6.34 8.84 11.92
CA MET A 71 -7.71 8.59 12.35
C MET A 71 -8.19 7.19 11.98
N ASP A 72 -9.26 6.78 12.63
CA ASP A 72 -10.08 5.62 12.26
C ASP A 72 -11.56 5.99 12.30
N VAL A 73 -12.32 5.60 11.28
CA VAL A 73 -13.74 5.92 11.13
C VAL A 73 -14.56 4.65 11.08
N ILE A 74 -15.55 4.57 11.97
CA ILE A 74 -16.48 3.44 12.06
C ILE A 74 -17.93 3.91 12.03
N GLU A 75 -18.84 3.01 11.66
CA GLU A 75 -20.27 3.16 11.89
C GLU A 75 -20.67 2.38 13.13
N LYS A 76 -21.37 3.04 14.06
CA LYS A 76 -21.87 2.46 15.29
C LYS A 76 -23.18 3.10 15.70
N ASP A 77 -24.19 2.26 15.99
CA ASP A 77 -25.50 2.67 16.48
C ASP A 77 -26.19 3.73 15.60
N GLY A 78 -26.01 3.62 14.26
CA GLY A 78 -26.58 4.52 13.25
C GLY A 78 -25.89 5.89 13.17
N ARG A 79 -24.74 6.04 13.80
CA ARG A 79 -23.86 7.22 13.71
C ARG A 79 -22.45 6.81 13.31
N PHE A 80 -21.69 7.77 12.79
CA PHE A 80 -20.27 7.59 12.49
C PHE A 80 -19.43 8.15 13.63
N LYS A 81 -18.38 7.45 13.96
CA LYS A 81 -17.38 7.84 14.98
C LYS A 81 -16.00 7.89 14.34
N MET A 82 -15.31 9.00 14.55
CA MET A 82 -13.93 9.18 14.15
C MET A 82 -13.08 9.28 15.41
N PHE A 83 -12.27 8.25 15.67
CA PHE A 83 -11.19 8.32 16.63
C PHE A 83 -9.98 8.93 15.94
N TYR A 84 -9.38 9.95 16.53
CA TYR A 84 -8.28 10.68 15.90
C TYR A 84 -7.20 11.06 16.90
N THR A 85 -5.99 11.25 16.40
CA THR A 85 -4.89 11.73 17.21
C THR A 85 -4.84 13.26 17.13
N GLY A 86 -4.72 13.93 18.28
CA GLY A 86 -4.58 15.37 18.37
C GLY A 86 -3.41 15.78 19.24
N LEU A 87 -2.85 16.96 18.97
CA LEU A 87 -1.74 17.55 19.70
C LEU A 87 -2.12 18.96 20.18
N HIS A 88 -1.57 19.35 21.33
CA HIS A 88 -1.80 20.66 21.93
C HIS A 88 -0.54 21.54 21.80
N ARG A 89 -0.71 22.78 21.40
CA ARG A 89 0.41 23.75 21.23
C ARG A 89 1.29 23.91 22.47
N LYS A 90 0.69 23.84 23.67
CA LYS A 90 1.44 23.92 24.94
C LYS A 90 2.44 22.79 25.11
N ASP A 91 2.16 21.63 24.53
CA ASP A 91 3.01 20.44 24.61
C ASP A 91 4.15 20.46 23.59
N ARG A 92 4.18 21.42 22.67
CA ARG A 92 5.21 21.58 21.64
C ARG A 92 5.48 20.31 20.83
N GLY A 93 4.43 19.59 20.47
CA GLY A 93 4.52 18.34 19.71
C GLY A 93 5.01 17.11 20.52
N VAL A 94 5.13 17.23 21.86
CA VAL A 94 5.66 16.13 22.70
C VAL A 94 4.61 15.10 23.04
N ILE A 95 3.36 15.52 23.30
CA ILE A 95 2.29 14.64 23.81
C ILE A 95 1.16 14.57 22.80
N SER A 96 0.92 13.39 22.26
CA SER A 96 -0.27 13.08 21.48
C SER A 96 -1.36 12.42 22.33
N ARG A 97 -2.62 12.63 21.95
CA ARG A 97 -3.81 12.13 22.64
C ARG A 97 -4.80 11.61 21.63
N ILE A 98 -5.70 10.75 22.07
CA ILE A 98 -6.75 10.19 21.20
C ILE A 98 -8.09 10.83 21.57
N GLY A 99 -8.72 11.48 20.60
CA GLY A 99 -10.03 12.10 20.68
C GLY A 99 -11.11 11.34 19.93
N LEU A 100 -12.34 11.85 20.05
CA LEU A 100 -13.53 11.37 19.36
C LEU A 100 -14.25 12.53 18.69
N ALA A 101 -14.68 12.32 17.44
CA ALA A 101 -15.69 13.13 16.76
C ALA A 101 -16.82 12.24 16.28
N GLU A 102 -18.04 12.76 16.19
CA GLU A 102 -19.23 12.05 15.72
C GLU A 102 -19.86 12.76 14.52
N SER A 103 -20.48 11.98 13.65
CA SER A 103 -21.20 12.47 12.47
C SER A 103 -22.45 11.64 12.22
N GLU A 104 -23.47 12.26 11.61
CA GLU A 104 -24.68 11.57 11.14
C GLU A 104 -24.59 11.21 9.63
N ASN A 105 -23.68 11.84 8.90
CA ASN A 105 -23.67 11.81 7.42
C ASN A 105 -22.29 11.68 6.79
N LEU A 106 -21.21 11.49 7.59
CA LEU A 106 -19.81 11.48 7.18
C LEU A 106 -19.27 12.83 6.65
N MET A 107 -20.11 13.85 6.49
CA MET A 107 -19.75 15.14 5.93
C MET A 107 -19.50 16.21 6.99
N GLU A 108 -20.32 16.22 8.03
CA GLU A 108 -20.27 17.16 9.14
C GLU A 108 -19.90 16.41 10.41
N TRP A 109 -18.89 16.91 11.12
CA TRP A 109 -18.34 16.24 12.29
C TRP A 109 -18.34 17.15 13.52
N GLU A 110 -18.75 16.62 14.64
CA GLU A 110 -18.76 17.28 15.94
C GLU A 110 -17.75 16.61 16.87
N LYS A 111 -16.74 17.37 17.35
CA LYS A 111 -15.79 16.89 18.35
C LYS A 111 -16.45 16.68 19.71
N LYS A 112 -16.08 15.63 20.39
CA LYS A 112 -16.51 15.33 21.74
C LYS A 112 -15.43 15.71 22.76
N TYR A 113 -15.73 16.69 23.57
CA TYR A 113 -14.87 17.14 24.65
C TYR A 113 -15.44 16.71 25.99
N GLY A 114 -14.56 16.16 26.84
CA GLY A 114 -14.95 15.68 28.17
C GLY A 114 -15.37 14.21 28.21
N GLY A 115 -15.82 13.74 29.39
CA GLY A 115 -15.98 12.32 29.63
C GLY A 115 -14.63 11.60 29.64
N ILE A 116 -14.48 10.57 28.81
CA ILE A 116 -13.21 9.85 28.68
C ILE A 116 -12.24 10.47 27.66
N TYR A 117 -12.66 11.46 26.88
CA TYR A 117 -11.86 12.07 25.83
C TYR A 117 -11.32 13.45 26.20
N PRO A 118 -10.04 13.75 25.90
CA PRO A 118 -9.11 12.89 25.19
C PRO A 118 -8.57 11.77 26.10
N ILE A 119 -8.28 10.61 25.50
CA ILE A 119 -7.52 9.56 26.16
C ILE A 119 -6.04 9.97 26.14
N GLU A 120 -5.42 9.98 27.30
CA GLU A 120 -4.04 10.43 27.49
C GLU A 120 -3.07 9.26 27.76
N PRO A 121 -1.77 9.42 27.43
CA PRO A 121 -0.74 8.44 27.77
C PRO A 121 -0.51 8.43 29.28
N LYS A 122 -1.20 7.53 29.95
CA LYS A 122 -1.11 7.27 31.40
C LYS A 122 -0.80 5.81 31.66
N GLY A 123 -0.33 5.52 32.83
CA GLY A 123 -0.30 4.16 33.35
C GLY A 123 1.07 3.52 33.37
N VAL A 124 1.04 2.19 33.54
CA VAL A 124 2.18 1.36 33.95
C VAL A 124 2.88 0.73 32.74
N TYR A 125 2.21 0.65 31.59
CA TYR A 125 2.67 -0.15 30.47
C TYR A 125 3.42 0.64 29.39
N TYR A 126 3.08 1.92 29.24
CA TYR A 126 3.53 2.75 28.11
C TYR A 126 4.38 3.91 28.58
N GLU A 127 5.31 4.34 27.73
CA GLU A 127 6.07 5.57 27.97
C GLU A 127 5.11 6.73 28.22
N ASN A 128 5.42 7.52 29.24
CA ASN A 128 4.75 8.76 29.58
C ASN A 128 5.76 9.91 29.65
N TYR A 129 5.31 11.13 29.89
CA TYR A 129 6.17 12.31 29.89
C TYR A 129 7.39 12.17 30.84
N GLN A 130 7.24 11.51 31.97
CA GLN A 130 8.30 11.34 32.98
C GLN A 130 9.30 10.25 32.61
N SER A 131 8.85 9.19 31.97
CA SER A 131 9.67 8.04 31.57
C SER A 131 10.21 8.11 30.14
N ASN A 132 9.84 9.16 29.38
CA ASN A 132 10.19 9.29 27.98
C ASN A 132 11.66 9.71 27.81
N PRO A 133 12.51 8.87 27.22
CA PRO A 133 13.90 9.24 26.92
C PRO A 133 14.03 10.05 25.62
N ARG A 134 12.93 10.39 24.95
CA ARG A 134 12.87 11.01 23.64
C ARG A 134 12.19 12.36 23.68
N LYS A 135 12.17 13.05 22.50
CA LYS A 135 11.55 14.36 22.35
C LYS A 135 10.03 14.33 22.19
N TRP A 136 9.44 13.15 21.93
CA TRP A 136 7.98 12.97 21.76
C TRP A 136 7.52 11.62 22.30
N LEU A 137 6.27 11.55 22.69
CA LEU A 137 5.59 10.30 23.09
C LEU A 137 4.89 9.68 21.89
N SER A 138 5.02 8.37 21.71
CA SER A 138 4.17 7.61 20.81
C SER A 138 2.91 7.20 21.52
N PHE A 139 1.79 7.84 21.21
CA PHE A 139 0.45 7.50 21.70
C PHE A 139 -0.55 8.00 20.66
N ARG A 140 -0.60 7.32 19.50
CA ARG A 140 -1.26 7.78 18.29
C ARG A 140 -1.80 6.65 17.42
N ASP A 141 -2.39 6.98 16.29
CA ASP A 141 -2.87 6.05 15.26
C ASP A 141 -3.97 5.12 15.78
N PRO A 142 -5.08 5.66 16.33
CA PRO A 142 -6.14 4.83 16.89
C PRO A 142 -6.74 3.91 15.81
N PHE A 143 -7.12 2.71 16.23
CA PHE A 143 -7.88 1.76 15.45
C PHE A 143 -8.92 1.08 16.35
N TYR A 144 -10.19 1.19 16.00
CA TYR A 144 -11.27 0.61 16.78
C TYR A 144 -11.46 -0.88 16.48
N PHE A 145 -11.66 -1.66 17.52
CA PHE A 145 -11.97 -3.08 17.43
C PHE A 145 -12.99 -3.51 18.47
N LYS A 146 -13.99 -4.30 18.05
CA LYS A 146 -14.97 -4.88 18.95
C LYS A 146 -14.76 -6.39 19.07
N HIS A 147 -14.65 -6.89 20.29
CA HIS A 147 -14.47 -8.30 20.58
C HIS A 147 -15.38 -8.75 21.72
N ASN A 148 -16.21 -9.78 21.50
CA ASN A 148 -17.12 -10.36 22.49
C ASN A 148 -18.01 -9.36 23.23
N GLY A 149 -18.41 -8.29 22.57
CA GLY A 149 -19.22 -7.21 23.13
C GLY A 149 -18.43 -6.07 23.76
N ASP A 150 -17.17 -6.28 24.11
CA ASP A 150 -16.25 -5.26 24.59
C ASP A 150 -15.65 -4.44 23.43
N GLU A 151 -15.35 -3.17 23.71
CA GLU A 151 -14.80 -2.23 22.76
C GLU A 151 -13.38 -1.84 23.11
N TYR A 152 -12.53 -1.79 22.08
CA TYR A 152 -11.12 -1.51 22.23
C TYR A 152 -10.64 -0.48 21.21
N LEU A 153 -9.62 0.30 21.60
CA LEU A 153 -8.79 1.02 20.65
C LEU A 153 -7.37 0.45 20.72
N LEU A 154 -6.85 0.09 19.56
CA LEU A 154 -5.44 -0.16 19.38
C LEU A 154 -4.76 1.15 19.04
N PHE A 155 -3.49 1.31 19.37
CA PHE A 155 -2.72 2.52 19.05
C PHE A 155 -1.23 2.22 18.96
N CYS A 156 -0.50 3.03 18.20
CA CYS A 156 0.95 3.02 18.19
C CYS A 156 1.48 3.57 19.52
N SER A 157 2.33 2.82 20.19
CA SER A 157 2.96 3.25 21.44
C SER A 157 4.34 2.61 21.64
N ARG A 158 4.95 2.93 22.80
CA ARG A 158 6.21 2.35 23.26
C ARG A 158 6.08 1.86 24.70
N THR A 159 6.69 0.71 24.98
CA THR A 159 6.77 0.20 26.35
C THR A 159 7.75 1.01 27.19
N ILE A 160 7.61 0.93 28.53
CA ILE A 160 8.52 1.60 29.46
C ILE A 160 9.87 0.88 29.62
N ALA A 161 9.98 -0.36 29.18
CA ALA A 161 11.15 -1.21 29.39
C ALA A 161 11.76 -1.65 28.04
N GLY A 162 13.04 -2.04 28.07
CA GLY A 162 13.80 -2.51 26.93
C GLY A 162 14.67 -1.42 26.28
N PRO A 163 15.46 -1.77 25.25
CA PRO A 163 16.30 -0.83 24.52
C PRO A 163 15.46 0.26 23.85
N VAL A 164 15.82 1.53 24.01
CA VAL A 164 15.01 2.68 23.62
C VAL A 164 14.53 2.62 22.16
N SER A 165 15.40 2.19 21.24
CA SER A 165 15.06 2.09 19.80
C SER A 165 14.26 0.83 19.41
N ARG A 166 13.84 0.01 20.40
CA ARG A 166 13.13 -1.26 20.18
C ARG A 166 11.89 -1.40 21.06
N ARG A 167 11.36 -0.26 21.53
CA ARG A 167 10.19 -0.23 22.42
C ARG A 167 8.86 -0.14 21.72
N GLY A 168 8.86 -0.04 20.39
CA GLY A 168 7.63 0.06 19.60
C GLY A 168 6.71 -1.13 19.85
N CYS A 169 5.46 -0.83 20.15
CA CYS A 169 4.42 -1.80 20.43
C CYS A 169 3.07 -1.33 19.89
N VAL A 170 2.12 -2.26 19.78
CA VAL A 170 0.71 -1.94 19.61
C VAL A 170 0.06 -1.92 20.97
N GLY A 171 -0.31 -0.73 21.42
CA GLY A 171 -1.01 -0.51 22.66
C GLY A 171 -2.47 -0.89 22.56
N LEU A 172 -3.09 -1.13 23.72
CA LEU A 172 -4.50 -1.52 23.85
C LEU A 172 -5.16 -0.72 24.97
N VAL A 173 -6.33 -0.18 24.69
CA VAL A 173 -7.22 0.43 25.69
C VAL A 173 -8.61 -0.13 25.53
N LYS A 174 -9.21 -0.60 26.63
CA LYS A 174 -10.62 -0.96 26.70
C LYS A 174 -11.44 0.29 26.98
N ILE A 175 -12.43 0.55 26.17
CA ILE A 175 -13.30 1.72 26.29
C ILE A 175 -14.73 1.34 26.65
N THR A 176 -15.32 2.13 27.53
CA THR A 176 -16.76 2.12 27.83
C THR A 176 -17.27 3.55 27.72
N ASN A 177 -18.56 3.77 27.97
CA ASN A 177 -19.10 5.14 28.01
C ASN A 177 -18.44 6.02 29.08
N ASP A 178 -17.98 5.42 30.19
CA ASP A 178 -17.53 6.14 31.36
C ASP A 178 -16.04 5.94 31.70
N SER A 179 -15.36 5.04 31.02
CA SER A 179 -13.97 4.71 31.34
C SER A 179 -13.13 4.35 30.10
N ALA A 180 -11.84 4.67 30.20
CA ALA A 180 -10.79 4.19 29.29
C ALA A 180 -9.69 3.52 30.13
N GLU A 181 -9.59 2.19 30.05
CA GLU A 181 -8.63 1.40 30.79
C GLU A 181 -7.47 0.97 29.87
N LEU A 182 -6.27 1.47 30.16
CA LEU A 182 -5.05 1.05 29.46
C LEU A 182 -4.67 -0.36 29.88
N LEU A 183 -4.56 -1.26 28.91
CA LEU A 183 -4.18 -2.66 29.08
C LEU A 183 -2.73 -2.90 28.66
N PRO A 184 -2.12 -4.05 28.99
CA PRO A 184 -0.83 -4.44 28.43
C PRO A 184 -0.82 -4.36 26.89
N PRO A 185 0.35 -4.13 26.26
CA PRO A 185 0.44 -4.13 24.80
C PRO A 185 -0.10 -5.43 24.19
N LEU A 186 -0.93 -5.31 23.15
CA LEU A 186 -1.42 -6.44 22.37
C LEU A 186 -0.28 -7.11 21.59
N LEU A 187 0.70 -6.30 21.14
CA LEU A 187 1.89 -6.77 20.44
C LEU A 187 3.12 -5.95 20.89
N TYR A 188 4.19 -6.65 21.28
CA TYR A 188 5.51 -6.07 21.50
C TYR A 188 6.58 -6.94 20.84
N PRO A 189 6.97 -6.62 19.57
CA PRO A 189 7.91 -7.44 18.81
C PRO A 189 9.37 -7.30 19.26
N MET A 190 9.71 -6.33 20.13
CA MET A 190 11.07 -6.04 20.62
C MET A 190 12.08 -5.74 19.53
N MET A 191 11.63 -5.22 18.41
CA MET A 191 12.42 -5.07 17.17
C MET A 191 12.43 -3.65 16.62
N TYR A 192 11.30 -2.94 16.69
CA TYR A 192 11.07 -1.68 16.02
C TYR A 192 10.99 -0.52 17.00
N ASP A 193 11.27 0.69 16.47
CA ASP A 193 11.12 1.92 17.20
C ASP A 193 9.64 2.25 17.46
N ASP A 194 8.83 2.10 16.43
CA ASP A 194 7.36 2.19 16.46
C ASP A 194 6.75 1.06 15.62
N VAL A 195 5.52 0.69 15.93
CA VAL A 195 4.62 -0.10 15.08
C VAL A 195 3.44 0.82 14.77
N GLU A 196 3.53 1.52 13.63
CA GLU A 196 2.62 2.60 13.29
C GLU A 196 1.35 2.09 12.60
N CYS A 197 0.28 2.86 12.70
CA CYS A 197 -1.01 2.59 12.03
C CYS A 197 -1.51 1.15 12.23
N PRO A 198 -1.62 0.66 13.48
CA PRO A 198 -2.10 -0.68 13.73
C PRO A 198 -3.50 -0.89 13.14
N CYS A 199 -3.74 -2.10 12.61
CA CYS A 199 -5.03 -2.48 12.05
C CYS A 199 -5.28 -3.95 12.34
N LEU A 200 -6.39 -4.27 13.03
CA LEU A 200 -6.72 -5.62 13.48
C LEU A 200 -8.01 -6.11 12.81
N PHE A 201 -7.99 -7.34 12.34
CA PHE A 201 -9.18 -7.97 11.76
C PHE A 201 -9.17 -9.48 11.96
N ASN A 202 -10.35 -10.09 11.83
CA ASN A 202 -10.50 -11.53 11.79
C ASN A 202 -10.76 -12.00 10.34
N LEU A 203 -10.02 -13.02 9.92
CA LEU A 203 -10.22 -13.66 8.62
C LEU A 203 -10.02 -15.18 8.76
N LYS A 204 -11.04 -15.94 8.40
CA LYS A 204 -11.02 -17.42 8.44
C LYS A 204 -10.55 -18.00 9.79
N GLY A 205 -10.96 -17.37 10.90
CA GLY A 205 -10.68 -17.85 12.24
C GLY A 205 -9.32 -17.48 12.83
N PHE A 206 -8.58 -16.58 12.18
CA PHE A 206 -7.36 -15.97 12.70
C PHE A 206 -7.56 -14.47 12.88
N TYR A 207 -6.98 -13.93 13.93
CA TYR A 207 -6.76 -12.49 14.11
C TYR A 207 -5.46 -12.11 13.44
N TYR A 208 -5.50 -11.09 12.58
CA TYR A 208 -4.35 -10.53 11.91
C TYR A 208 -4.16 -9.09 12.36
N LEU A 209 -2.97 -8.79 12.83
CA LEU A 209 -2.56 -7.46 13.22
C LEU A 209 -1.56 -6.92 12.21
N LEU A 210 -1.90 -5.85 11.54
CA LEU A 210 -1.00 -5.14 10.63
C LEU A 210 -0.29 -4.01 11.37
N GLY A 211 0.92 -3.70 10.94
CA GLY A 211 1.66 -2.52 11.38
C GLY A 211 2.58 -2.01 10.30
N SER A 212 2.68 -0.69 10.21
CA SER A 212 3.61 0.00 9.30
C SER A 212 4.93 0.24 10.00
N ILE A 213 6.02 -0.15 9.36
CA ILE A 213 7.37 -0.07 9.93
C ILE A 213 8.15 1.01 9.19
N ARG A 214 8.53 2.07 9.91
CA ARG A 214 9.21 3.24 9.34
C ARG A 214 10.63 2.95 8.88
N GLU A 215 11.34 2.04 9.53
CA GLU A 215 12.73 1.72 9.26
C GLU A 215 12.97 1.20 7.84
N ASP A 216 11.98 0.50 7.26
CA ASP A 216 12.09 -0.05 5.89
C ASP A 216 10.88 0.25 5.01
N ILE A 217 9.96 1.08 5.48
CA ILE A 217 8.74 1.54 4.78
C ILE A 217 7.96 0.36 4.19
N LYS A 218 7.55 -0.56 5.07
CA LYS A 218 6.77 -1.75 4.72
C LYS A 218 5.61 -1.94 5.69
N VAL A 219 4.60 -2.65 5.23
CA VAL A 219 3.53 -3.15 6.11
C VAL A 219 3.79 -4.61 6.42
N ARG A 220 3.89 -4.91 7.70
CA ARG A 220 4.07 -6.24 8.23
C ARG A 220 2.81 -6.74 8.92
N TYR A 221 2.74 -8.05 9.17
CA TYR A 221 1.63 -8.63 9.89
C TYR A 221 2.06 -9.71 10.89
N TRP A 222 1.25 -9.84 11.92
CA TRP A 222 1.30 -10.88 12.91
C TRP A 222 -0.08 -11.53 12.96
N PHE A 223 -0.16 -12.75 13.47
CA PHE A 223 -1.40 -13.49 13.53
C PHE A 223 -1.53 -14.26 14.85
N SER A 224 -2.77 -14.45 15.31
CA SER A 224 -3.11 -15.25 16.49
C SER A 224 -4.43 -15.99 16.24
N ARG A 225 -4.70 -17.04 16.98
CA ARG A 225 -6.02 -17.70 16.99
C ARG A 225 -6.98 -17.04 17.98
N GLU A 226 -6.47 -16.28 18.91
CA GLU A 226 -7.21 -15.61 19.98
C GLU A 226 -6.91 -14.11 19.93
N PHE A 227 -7.90 -13.27 20.29
CA PHE A 227 -7.77 -11.82 20.27
C PHE A 227 -6.64 -11.33 21.19
N ASP A 228 -6.59 -11.84 22.40
CA ASP A 228 -5.61 -11.52 23.44
C ASP A 228 -4.50 -12.57 23.60
N GLY A 229 -4.37 -13.46 22.59
CA GLY A 229 -3.35 -14.48 22.54
C GLY A 229 -1.99 -13.96 22.07
N GLU A 230 -1.03 -14.88 21.97
CA GLU A 230 0.29 -14.58 21.43
C GLU A 230 0.22 -14.35 19.92
N TYR A 231 0.66 -13.17 19.46
CA TYR A 231 0.76 -12.83 18.04
C TYR A 231 2.10 -13.28 17.49
N LEU A 232 2.05 -14.22 16.57
CA LEU A 232 3.20 -14.82 15.90
C LEU A 232 3.43 -14.17 14.52
N SER A 233 4.63 -14.26 14.00
CA SER A 233 4.96 -13.88 12.61
C SER A 233 5.45 -15.09 11.84
N PHE A 234 5.16 -15.13 10.53
CA PHE A 234 5.80 -16.04 9.59
C PHE A 234 7.19 -15.52 9.21
N HIS A 235 8.05 -16.40 8.70
CA HIS A 235 9.37 -16.00 8.22
C HIS A 235 9.31 -14.85 7.16
N ALA A 236 8.28 -14.85 6.32
CA ALA A 236 8.00 -13.76 5.38
C ALA A 236 6.77 -12.99 5.88
N ASP A 237 6.96 -12.12 6.86
CA ASP A 237 5.92 -11.32 7.52
C ASP A 237 5.57 -10.01 6.80
N VAL A 238 6.20 -9.73 5.67
CA VAL A 238 5.91 -8.56 4.84
C VAL A 238 4.64 -8.81 4.02
N LEU A 239 3.59 -8.04 4.30
CA LEU A 239 2.36 -8.07 3.53
C LEU A 239 2.43 -7.13 2.33
N LEU A 240 2.78 -5.88 2.57
CA LEU A 240 2.97 -4.88 1.51
C LEU A 240 4.46 -4.53 1.43
N PRO A 241 5.08 -4.68 0.23
CA PRO A 241 6.50 -4.43 0.05
C PRO A 241 6.87 -2.96 0.17
N GLN A 242 8.16 -2.67 0.12
CA GLN A 242 8.72 -1.33 0.31
C GLN A 242 7.99 -0.24 -0.48
N GLY A 243 7.79 0.90 0.17
CA GLY A 243 7.08 2.06 -0.35
C GLY A 243 5.61 2.14 0.10
N ASN A 244 5.01 1.03 0.52
CA ASN A 244 3.63 0.98 1.00
C ASN A 244 3.56 1.26 2.50
N TYR A 245 2.59 2.07 2.94
CA TYR A 245 2.49 2.52 4.33
C TYR A 245 1.05 2.80 4.77
N ALA A 246 0.81 2.83 6.10
CA ALA A 246 -0.46 3.18 6.74
C ALA A 246 -1.66 2.40 6.20
N ALA A 247 -1.54 1.06 6.24
CA ALA A 247 -2.56 0.19 5.70
C ALA A 247 -3.83 0.19 6.56
N ARG A 248 -4.98 0.22 5.89
CA ARG A 248 -6.32 0.08 6.47
C ARG A 248 -7.14 -0.89 5.65
N ILE A 249 -8.03 -1.59 6.31
CA ILE A 249 -8.92 -2.55 5.67
C ILE A 249 -10.35 -2.05 5.66
N VAL A 250 -11.09 -2.45 4.62
CA VAL A 250 -12.52 -2.22 4.51
C VAL A 250 -13.18 -3.44 3.88
N LYS A 251 -14.38 -3.77 4.36
CA LYS A 251 -15.19 -4.85 3.79
C LYS A 251 -16.06 -4.28 2.66
N ASP A 252 -15.92 -4.84 1.45
CA ASP A 252 -16.69 -4.50 0.27
C ASP A 252 -17.44 -5.75 -0.23
N GLY A 253 -18.69 -5.91 0.20
CA GLY A 253 -19.45 -7.13 -0.03
C GLY A 253 -18.75 -8.35 0.59
N GLU A 254 -18.40 -9.32 -0.26
CA GLU A 254 -17.65 -10.52 0.16
C GLU A 254 -16.13 -10.31 0.16
N HIS A 255 -15.67 -9.17 -0.32
CA HIS A 255 -14.23 -8.86 -0.45
C HIS A 255 -13.73 -8.10 0.77
N LEU A 256 -12.55 -8.45 1.24
CA LEU A 256 -11.80 -7.69 2.23
C LEU A 256 -10.70 -6.93 1.50
N LEU A 257 -10.84 -5.61 1.42
CA LEU A 257 -9.90 -4.75 0.70
C LEU A 257 -8.90 -4.13 1.67
N ILE A 258 -7.67 -3.95 1.19
CA ILE A 258 -6.62 -3.20 1.87
C ILE A 258 -6.28 -1.96 1.06
N TYR A 259 -6.36 -0.80 1.72
CA TYR A 259 -5.91 0.51 1.24
C TYR A 259 -4.66 0.92 1.98
N ASN A 260 -3.81 1.68 1.33
CA ASN A 260 -2.58 2.24 1.90
C ASN A 260 -2.16 3.45 1.07
N PHE A 261 -1.31 4.33 1.59
CA PHE A 261 -0.61 5.25 0.71
C PHE A 261 0.74 4.66 0.27
N PHE A 262 1.31 5.22 -0.78
CA PHE A 262 2.58 4.80 -1.35
C PHE A 262 3.53 5.99 -1.51
N TYR A 263 4.80 5.78 -1.15
CA TYR A 263 5.88 6.72 -1.45
C TYR A 263 6.30 6.55 -2.91
N ALA A 264 5.80 7.43 -3.79
CA ALA A 264 6.08 7.37 -5.22
C ALA A 264 7.52 7.77 -5.54
N TYR A 265 8.13 7.05 -6.47
CA TYR A 265 9.46 7.33 -6.96
C TYR A 265 9.41 8.16 -8.25
N GLY A 266 10.45 8.99 -8.47
CA GLY A 266 10.59 9.78 -9.68
C GLY A 266 9.60 10.93 -9.84
N LYS A 267 8.74 11.22 -8.85
CA LYS A 267 7.86 12.38 -8.84
C LYS A 267 8.52 13.55 -8.12
N ILE A 268 8.44 14.74 -8.72
CA ILE A 268 9.05 15.95 -8.16
C ILE A 268 8.12 16.61 -7.15
N ASP A 269 6.82 16.63 -7.43
CA ASP A 269 5.83 17.47 -6.74
C ASP A 269 5.09 16.78 -5.60
N ALA A 270 4.94 15.45 -5.62
CA ALA A 270 4.33 14.71 -4.54
C ALA A 270 4.97 13.33 -4.39
N LEU A 271 5.35 12.99 -3.17
CA LEU A 271 6.00 11.72 -2.84
C LEU A 271 5.00 10.65 -2.39
N ARG A 272 3.82 11.07 -1.87
CA ARG A 272 2.80 10.14 -1.37
C ARG A 272 1.54 10.23 -2.20
N VAL A 273 1.07 9.08 -2.61
CA VAL A 273 -0.13 8.91 -3.43
C VAL A 273 -0.91 7.68 -2.99
N LEU A 274 -2.19 7.64 -3.30
CA LEU A 274 -3.06 6.51 -3.02
C LEU A 274 -3.05 5.54 -4.21
N PRO A 275 -2.48 4.33 -4.08
CA PRO A 275 -2.60 3.29 -5.10
C PRO A 275 -3.99 2.68 -5.10
N PRO A 276 -4.38 1.96 -6.16
CA PRO A 276 -5.56 1.10 -6.14
C PRO A 276 -5.50 0.09 -4.99
N PRO A 277 -6.65 -0.28 -4.39
CA PRO A 277 -6.68 -1.26 -3.31
C PRO A 277 -6.31 -2.65 -3.81
N LYS A 278 -5.95 -3.53 -2.88
CA LYS A 278 -5.78 -4.96 -3.12
C LYS A 278 -6.80 -5.72 -2.30
N GLN A 279 -7.04 -6.97 -2.67
CA GLN A 279 -7.89 -7.87 -1.91
C GLN A 279 -7.03 -8.75 -0.99
N LEU A 280 -7.49 -8.95 0.23
CA LEU A 280 -6.87 -9.90 1.18
C LEU A 280 -7.52 -11.27 1.08
N ASP A 281 -6.68 -12.28 1.16
CA ASP A 281 -7.07 -13.69 1.31
C ASP A 281 -6.03 -14.41 2.19
N THR A 282 -6.24 -15.70 2.44
CA THR A 282 -5.30 -16.54 3.18
C THR A 282 -5.03 -17.85 2.43
N ASP A 283 -3.83 -18.38 2.58
CA ASP A 283 -3.55 -19.76 2.20
C ASP A 283 -4.05 -20.74 3.28
N GLU A 284 -3.87 -22.05 3.01
CA GLU A 284 -4.27 -23.14 3.94
C GLU A 284 -3.53 -23.11 5.27
N LYS A 285 -2.38 -22.44 5.36
CA LYS A 285 -1.58 -22.30 6.57
C LYS A 285 -1.88 -21.00 7.34
N GLY A 286 -2.85 -20.21 6.88
CA GLY A 286 -3.20 -18.92 7.48
C GLY A 286 -2.23 -17.79 7.13
N ARG A 287 -1.37 -17.94 6.10
CA ARG A 287 -0.58 -16.79 5.62
C ARG A 287 -1.44 -15.85 4.80
N LEU A 288 -1.36 -14.56 5.07
CA LEU A 288 -2.05 -13.55 4.27
C LEU A 288 -1.50 -13.52 2.84
N LEU A 289 -2.42 -13.42 1.90
CA LEU A 289 -2.15 -13.28 0.48
C LEU A 289 -2.80 -12.01 -0.03
N LEU A 290 -2.05 -11.25 -0.82
CA LEU A 290 -2.58 -10.13 -1.58
C LEU A 290 -3.02 -10.62 -2.94
N LYS A 291 -4.25 -10.29 -3.33
CA LYS A 291 -4.77 -10.47 -4.68
C LYS A 291 -5.02 -9.11 -5.32
N SER A 292 -4.95 -9.07 -6.63
CA SER A 292 -5.31 -7.89 -7.41
C SER A 292 -6.74 -7.45 -7.10
N TYR A 293 -7.02 -6.16 -7.23
CA TYR A 293 -8.37 -5.62 -7.02
C TYR A 293 -9.37 -6.28 -7.96
N TYR A 294 -10.44 -6.82 -7.43
CA TYR A 294 -11.39 -7.65 -8.16
C TYR A 294 -12.09 -6.91 -9.32
N ARG A 295 -12.18 -5.58 -9.25
CA ARG A 295 -12.84 -4.77 -10.29
C ARG A 295 -12.00 -4.54 -11.55
N TRP A 296 -10.72 -4.88 -11.58
CA TRP A 296 -9.88 -4.72 -12.78
C TRP A 296 -10.48 -5.39 -14.01
N GLN A 297 -11.06 -6.59 -13.84
CA GLN A 297 -11.70 -7.31 -14.95
C GLN A 297 -12.93 -6.61 -15.49
N GLN A 298 -13.68 -5.91 -14.62
CA GLN A 298 -14.87 -5.13 -14.98
C GLN A 298 -14.52 -3.84 -15.71
N MET A 299 -13.33 -3.29 -15.47
CA MET A 299 -12.82 -2.07 -16.10
C MET A 299 -12.23 -2.34 -17.50
N THR A 300 -12.08 -3.59 -17.92
CA THR A 300 -11.50 -3.94 -19.22
C THR A 300 -12.37 -3.42 -20.37
N ILE A 301 -11.78 -2.55 -21.21
CA ILE A 301 -12.44 -1.97 -22.39
C ILE A 301 -12.35 -2.92 -23.59
N LYS A 302 -11.17 -3.53 -23.80
CA LYS A 302 -10.88 -4.41 -24.92
C LYS A 302 -9.88 -5.48 -24.54
N LYS A 303 -10.03 -6.67 -25.10
CA LYS A 303 -9.06 -7.78 -24.99
C LYS A 303 -8.39 -7.97 -26.35
N ILE A 304 -7.09 -8.22 -26.32
CA ILE A 304 -6.24 -8.47 -27.50
C ILE A 304 -5.52 -9.78 -27.23
N SER A 305 -5.62 -10.73 -28.15
CA SER A 305 -4.93 -12.02 -28.04
C SER A 305 -3.43 -11.87 -28.27
N GLN A 306 -2.65 -12.86 -27.86
CA GLN A 306 -1.20 -12.85 -28.03
C GLN A 306 -0.77 -12.60 -29.48
N GLN A 307 -1.39 -13.30 -30.44
CA GLN A 307 -1.11 -13.19 -31.86
C GLN A 307 -1.41 -11.81 -32.45
N ASP A 308 -2.33 -11.03 -31.83
CA ASP A 308 -2.75 -9.70 -32.30
C ASP A 308 -1.95 -8.56 -31.65
N LEU A 309 -0.97 -8.85 -30.78
CA LEU A 309 -0.17 -7.85 -30.08
C LEU A 309 0.82 -7.09 -30.99
N GLY A 310 1.01 -7.57 -32.21
CA GLY A 310 1.89 -6.95 -33.20
C GLY A 310 3.28 -7.62 -33.24
N GLU A 311 4.16 -7.02 -34.02
CA GLU A 311 5.49 -7.56 -34.27
C GLU A 311 6.39 -7.44 -33.04
N VAL A 312 7.02 -8.55 -32.64
CA VAL A 312 8.06 -8.57 -31.61
C VAL A 312 9.42 -8.32 -32.26
N ARG A 313 10.12 -7.32 -31.78
CA ARG A 313 11.44 -6.91 -32.30
C ARG A 313 12.53 -7.18 -31.27
N LYS A 314 13.72 -7.53 -31.75
CA LYS A 314 14.95 -7.55 -30.96
C LYS A 314 15.51 -6.12 -30.90
N LEU A 315 15.79 -5.64 -29.71
CA LEU A 315 16.23 -4.26 -29.51
C LEU A 315 17.76 -4.12 -29.65
N LEU A 316 18.53 -5.10 -29.15
CA LEU A 316 19.99 -5.02 -29.08
C LEU A 316 20.69 -5.75 -30.23
N SER A 317 19.95 -6.46 -31.07
CA SER A 317 20.50 -7.21 -32.22
C SER A 317 21.56 -8.24 -31.84
N ASN A 318 21.43 -8.92 -30.69
CA ASN A 318 22.35 -9.96 -30.25
C ASN A 318 22.36 -11.13 -31.26
N PRO A 319 23.51 -11.51 -31.85
CA PRO A 319 23.60 -12.56 -32.84
C PRO A 319 23.30 -13.97 -32.31
N THR A 320 23.34 -14.18 -30.98
CA THR A 320 22.98 -15.45 -30.35
C THR A 320 21.53 -15.54 -29.91
N ALA A 321 20.75 -14.47 -30.12
CA ALA A 321 19.36 -14.40 -29.73
C ALA A 321 18.48 -15.18 -30.71
N THR A 322 17.61 -16.02 -30.15
CA THR A 322 16.59 -16.79 -30.85
C THR A 322 15.19 -16.29 -30.49
N GLN A 323 14.31 -16.33 -31.48
CA GLN A 323 12.92 -15.96 -31.34
C GLN A 323 12.06 -16.92 -32.16
N GLU A 324 11.13 -17.60 -31.51
CA GLU A 324 10.12 -18.46 -32.11
C GLU A 324 8.76 -17.92 -31.73
N ILE A 325 7.95 -17.60 -32.73
CA ILE A 325 6.60 -17.03 -32.56
C ILE A 325 5.60 -18.02 -33.15
N GLU A 326 4.83 -18.64 -32.28
CA GLU A 326 3.65 -19.45 -32.61
C GLU A 326 2.40 -18.72 -32.15
N ASP A 327 1.22 -19.12 -32.61
CA ASP A 327 -0.03 -18.40 -32.33
C ASP A 327 -0.33 -18.21 -30.85
N ASP A 328 -0.07 -19.24 -30.04
CA ASP A 328 -0.36 -19.28 -28.59
C ASP A 328 0.89 -19.29 -27.72
N LYS A 329 2.09 -19.41 -28.32
CA LYS A 329 3.34 -19.52 -27.59
C LYS A 329 4.48 -18.76 -28.26
N TRP A 330 5.09 -17.87 -27.50
CA TRP A 330 6.28 -17.13 -27.90
C TRP A 330 7.47 -17.60 -27.08
N THR A 331 8.57 -17.98 -27.72
CA THR A 331 9.79 -18.46 -27.07
C THR A 331 10.95 -17.56 -27.46
N PHE A 332 11.66 -17.06 -26.45
CA PHE A 332 12.78 -16.14 -26.57
C PHE A 332 13.98 -16.64 -25.79
N GLY A 333 15.16 -16.56 -26.38
CA GLY A 333 16.35 -17.01 -25.71
C GLY A 333 17.62 -16.35 -26.20
N THR A 334 18.68 -16.45 -25.38
CA THR A 334 20.03 -16.11 -25.76
C THR A 334 20.99 -17.19 -25.28
N ARG A 335 21.96 -17.56 -26.12
CA ARG A 335 23.03 -18.50 -25.71
C ARG A 335 24.17 -17.79 -25.01
N SER A 336 24.38 -16.52 -25.35
CA SER A 336 25.40 -15.67 -24.76
C SER A 336 24.97 -14.21 -24.85
N GLY A 337 25.33 -13.42 -23.84
CA GLY A 337 24.97 -12.01 -23.78
C GLY A 337 23.49 -11.79 -23.44
N TYR A 338 22.97 -10.67 -23.84
CA TYR A 338 21.69 -10.12 -23.42
C TYR A 338 20.87 -9.66 -24.64
N GLU A 339 19.58 -9.91 -24.64
CA GLU A 339 18.65 -9.39 -25.64
C GLU A 339 17.31 -8.99 -25.00
N ILE A 340 16.68 -7.98 -25.58
CA ILE A 340 15.33 -7.52 -25.26
C ILE A 340 14.44 -7.80 -26.46
N PHE A 341 13.33 -8.50 -26.20
CA PHE A 341 12.31 -8.81 -27.21
C PHE A 341 11.07 -8.03 -26.83
N CYS A 342 10.72 -7.01 -27.60
CA CYS A 342 9.63 -6.12 -27.26
C CYS A 342 8.68 -5.85 -28.41
N PHE A 343 7.43 -5.62 -28.06
CA PHE A 343 6.38 -5.07 -28.89
C PHE A 343 5.90 -3.73 -28.33
N GLN A 344 5.11 -2.99 -29.08
CA GLN A 344 4.60 -1.72 -28.60
C GLN A 344 3.31 -1.91 -27.80
N LYS A 345 3.22 -1.24 -26.65
CA LYS A 345 1.99 -1.15 -25.86
C LYS A 345 0.85 -0.60 -26.69
N GLN A 346 -0.34 -1.15 -26.50
CA GLN A 346 -1.56 -0.69 -27.17
C GLN A 346 -2.30 0.42 -26.37
N SER A 347 -1.90 0.66 -25.12
CA SER A 347 -2.46 1.67 -24.21
C SER A 347 -1.49 1.98 -23.09
N LEU A 348 -1.67 3.13 -22.41
CA LEU A 348 -0.89 3.48 -21.22
C LEU A 348 -1.32 2.64 -20.00
N SER A 349 -2.61 2.31 -19.92
CA SER A 349 -3.18 1.51 -18.84
C SER A 349 -3.65 0.16 -19.38
N PHE A 350 -3.14 -0.94 -18.80
CA PHE A 350 -3.40 -2.28 -19.30
C PHE A 350 -3.21 -3.36 -18.23
N ILE A 351 -3.73 -4.54 -18.53
CA ILE A 351 -3.35 -5.81 -17.90
C ILE A 351 -2.74 -6.69 -18.99
N TRP A 352 -1.54 -7.21 -18.75
CA TRP A 352 -0.91 -8.23 -19.58
C TRP A 352 -0.72 -9.48 -18.73
N GLU A 353 -1.42 -10.53 -19.09
CA GLU A 353 -1.45 -11.77 -18.31
C GLU A 353 -1.22 -12.98 -19.21
N GLY A 354 -0.70 -14.05 -18.65
CA GLY A 354 -0.42 -15.29 -19.38
C GLY A 354 0.37 -16.26 -18.50
N THR A 355 0.98 -17.25 -19.16
CA THR A 355 1.81 -18.23 -18.50
C THR A 355 3.27 -18.11 -18.95
N ILE A 356 4.18 -18.08 -17.98
CA ILE A 356 5.63 -18.07 -18.22
C ILE A 356 6.19 -19.46 -17.97
N THR A 357 7.04 -19.92 -18.89
CA THR A 357 7.93 -21.07 -18.69
C THR A 357 9.37 -20.62 -18.82
N VAL A 358 10.22 -21.09 -17.90
CA VAL A 358 11.62 -20.73 -17.82
C VAL A 358 12.51 -21.95 -18.03
N GLU A 359 13.52 -21.83 -18.90
CA GLU A 359 14.55 -22.83 -19.08
C GLU A 359 15.93 -22.22 -18.80
N GLY A 360 16.76 -22.96 -18.06
CA GLY A 360 18.05 -22.48 -17.60
C GLY A 360 17.98 -21.76 -16.24
N ILE A 361 19.10 -21.13 -15.89
CA ILE A 361 19.33 -20.40 -14.63
C ILE A 361 19.87 -18.99 -14.87
N GLY A 362 19.86 -18.53 -16.12
CA GLY A 362 20.31 -17.20 -16.49
C GLY A 362 19.35 -16.11 -16.01
N LYS A 363 19.65 -14.87 -16.33
CA LYS A 363 18.78 -13.73 -16.03
C LYS A 363 17.70 -13.62 -17.07
N LEU A 364 16.48 -13.44 -16.65
CA LEU A 364 15.32 -13.28 -17.51
C LEU A 364 14.18 -12.54 -16.78
N GLY A 365 13.22 -12.08 -17.55
CA GLY A 365 12.06 -11.44 -16.97
C GLY A 365 11.23 -10.64 -17.98
N LEU A 366 10.32 -9.82 -17.45
CA LEU A 366 9.51 -8.89 -18.23
C LEU A 366 10.20 -7.54 -18.31
N VAL A 367 9.86 -6.78 -19.35
CA VAL A 367 10.25 -5.37 -19.49
C VAL A 367 9.00 -4.54 -19.77
N SER A 368 8.98 -3.32 -19.26
CA SER A 368 7.88 -2.37 -19.46
C SER A 368 8.38 -0.94 -19.55
N ASP A 369 7.62 -0.14 -20.28
CA ASP A 369 7.87 1.30 -20.45
C ASP A 369 9.24 1.62 -21.05
N LEU A 370 9.74 0.72 -21.94
CA LEU A 370 11.02 0.92 -22.61
C LEU A 370 10.92 2.00 -23.67
N ASP A 371 11.96 2.85 -23.72
CA ASP A 371 12.23 3.70 -24.87
C ASP A 371 12.98 2.93 -25.99
N GLU A 372 13.37 3.62 -27.05
CA GLU A 372 14.08 3.03 -28.21
C GLU A 372 15.51 2.61 -27.87
N GLU A 373 16.10 3.13 -26.81
CA GLU A 373 17.43 2.79 -26.31
C GLU A 373 17.43 1.66 -25.27
N GLY A 374 16.23 1.21 -24.85
CA GLY A 374 16.06 0.14 -23.85
C GLY A 374 16.10 0.64 -22.41
N ASN A 375 15.91 1.94 -22.17
CA ASN A 375 15.75 2.47 -20.81
C ASN A 375 14.32 2.23 -20.34
N GLY A 376 14.12 1.74 -19.11
CA GLY A 376 12.80 1.45 -18.58
C GLY A 376 12.80 0.54 -17.37
N TYR A 377 11.69 -0.19 -17.16
CA TYR A 377 11.54 -1.12 -16.06
C TYR A 377 11.86 -2.55 -16.47
N PHE A 378 12.69 -3.20 -15.65
CA PHE A 378 13.08 -4.62 -15.79
C PHE A 378 12.59 -5.41 -14.59
N ILE A 379 11.70 -6.36 -14.83
CA ILE A 379 11.13 -7.23 -13.81
C ILE A 379 11.81 -8.58 -13.92
N SER A 380 12.76 -8.85 -13.04
CA SER A 380 13.59 -10.06 -13.04
C SER A 380 12.94 -11.19 -12.26
N PHE A 381 12.95 -12.39 -12.79
CA PHE A 381 12.58 -13.62 -12.09
C PHE A 381 13.84 -14.40 -11.71
N ASP A 382 14.16 -14.43 -10.43
CA ASP A 382 15.19 -15.33 -9.89
C ASP A 382 14.52 -16.61 -9.41
N VAL A 383 14.44 -17.59 -10.32
CA VAL A 383 13.78 -18.87 -10.05
C VAL A 383 14.56 -19.75 -9.08
N VAL A 384 15.86 -19.48 -8.88
CA VAL A 384 16.71 -20.24 -7.94
C VAL A 384 16.41 -19.80 -6.50
N ASN A 385 16.34 -18.50 -6.27
CA ASN A 385 16.14 -17.94 -4.92
C ASN A 385 14.67 -17.63 -4.63
N GLY A 386 13.78 -17.79 -5.59
CA GLY A 386 12.35 -17.46 -5.44
C GLY A 386 12.07 -15.97 -5.27
N LEU A 387 12.85 -15.12 -5.95
CA LEU A 387 12.72 -13.67 -5.87
C LEU A 387 12.23 -13.09 -7.19
N VAL A 388 11.34 -12.11 -7.08
CA VAL A 388 11.00 -11.21 -8.18
C VAL A 388 11.39 -9.78 -7.78
N GLN A 389 12.01 -9.07 -8.72
CA GLN A 389 12.50 -7.71 -8.47
C GLN A 389 12.17 -6.82 -9.66
N ILE A 390 11.71 -5.60 -9.39
CA ILE A 390 11.59 -4.56 -10.40
C ILE A 390 12.72 -3.55 -10.25
N ARG A 391 13.35 -3.22 -11.35
CA ARG A 391 14.46 -2.26 -11.44
C ARG A 391 14.17 -1.18 -12.46
N ALA A 392 14.55 0.05 -12.11
CA ALA A 392 14.77 1.10 -13.08
C ALA A 392 16.15 0.88 -13.72
N TRP A 393 16.22 0.79 -15.04
CA TRP A 393 17.50 0.57 -15.75
C TRP A 393 17.60 1.48 -16.97
N GLY A 394 18.69 2.23 -17.01
CA GLY A 394 19.05 3.13 -18.10
C GLY A 394 19.08 4.59 -17.69
N PHE A 395 19.06 5.49 -18.66
CA PHE A 395 18.96 6.92 -18.41
C PHE A 395 17.51 7.29 -18.05
N ASN A 396 17.34 8.02 -16.95
CA ASN A 396 16.04 8.56 -16.59
C ASN A 396 15.82 9.88 -17.37
N PRO A 397 14.83 9.94 -18.26
CA PRO A 397 14.57 11.15 -19.06
C PRO A 397 14.15 12.36 -18.21
N ASN A 398 13.66 12.13 -16.99
CA ASN A 398 13.29 13.19 -16.05
C ASN A 398 14.46 13.65 -15.15
N ASP A 399 15.64 13.05 -15.29
CA ASP A 399 16.84 13.46 -14.55
C ASP A 399 17.69 14.40 -15.41
N ASN A 400 17.70 15.68 -15.09
CA ASN A 400 18.52 16.69 -15.75
C ASN A 400 20.03 16.41 -15.71
N ARG A 401 20.48 15.46 -14.87
CA ARG A 401 21.88 15.06 -14.75
C ARG A 401 22.27 13.97 -15.74
N GLN A 402 21.30 13.36 -16.44
CA GLN A 402 21.51 12.25 -17.37
C GLN A 402 22.33 11.10 -16.76
N ASN A 403 22.06 10.79 -15.48
CA ASN A 403 22.74 9.71 -14.81
C ASN A 403 22.18 8.36 -15.26
N PHE A 404 23.07 7.41 -15.52
CA PHE A 404 22.67 6.02 -15.72
C PHE A 404 22.20 5.44 -14.39
N VAL A 405 20.99 4.88 -14.39
CA VAL A 405 20.33 4.29 -13.21
C VAL A 405 20.31 2.77 -13.37
N PHE A 406 20.61 2.07 -12.29
CA PHE A 406 20.42 0.62 -12.14
C PHE A 406 19.95 0.34 -10.71
N ASN A 407 18.75 0.77 -10.40
CA ASN A 407 18.20 0.73 -9.04
C ASN A 407 17.17 -0.38 -8.90
N ASN A 408 17.33 -1.20 -7.86
CA ASN A 408 16.25 -2.07 -7.40
C ASN A 408 15.20 -1.21 -6.68
N ILE A 409 14.01 -1.10 -7.27
CA ILE A 409 12.92 -0.30 -6.73
C ILE A 409 12.15 -1.10 -5.68
N GLN A 410 11.79 -2.34 -6.01
CA GLN A 410 11.03 -3.20 -5.12
C GLN A 410 11.35 -4.67 -5.37
N SER A 411 11.23 -5.50 -4.32
CA SER A 411 11.43 -6.94 -4.39
C SER A 411 10.30 -7.67 -3.68
N GLY A 412 9.92 -8.82 -4.22
CA GLY A 412 8.96 -9.74 -3.64
C GLY A 412 9.47 -11.16 -3.60
N VAL A 413 8.92 -11.98 -2.72
CA VAL A 413 9.24 -13.41 -2.62
C VAL A 413 8.10 -14.20 -3.27
N PHE A 414 8.45 -15.10 -4.18
CA PHE A 414 7.54 -16.12 -4.67
C PHE A 414 8.19 -17.50 -4.49
N ASN A 415 7.44 -18.41 -3.89
CA ASN A 415 7.97 -19.75 -3.62
C ASN A 415 7.95 -20.57 -4.91
N VAL A 416 9.10 -20.76 -5.49
CA VAL A 416 9.20 -21.48 -6.77
C VAL A 416 9.59 -22.95 -6.59
N GLN A 417 10.22 -23.33 -5.47
CA GLN A 417 10.68 -24.71 -5.20
C GLN A 417 11.06 -25.51 -6.46
N GLY A 418 11.87 -24.91 -7.35
CA GLY A 418 12.19 -25.48 -8.66
C GLY A 418 11.06 -25.36 -9.72
N LYS A 419 9.99 -24.65 -9.45
CA LYS A 419 8.88 -24.40 -10.37
C LYS A 419 9.38 -23.52 -11.52
N LYS A 420 9.33 -24.03 -12.74
CA LYS A 420 9.74 -23.34 -13.96
C LYS A 420 8.57 -22.83 -14.79
N HIS A 421 7.35 -23.02 -14.29
CA HIS A 421 6.11 -22.68 -14.97
C HIS A 421 5.16 -22.02 -13.99
N PHE A 422 4.73 -20.79 -14.29
CA PHE A 422 3.84 -19.99 -13.43
C PHE A 422 3.02 -19.00 -14.24
N THR A 423 1.84 -18.65 -13.76
CA THR A 423 1.04 -17.58 -14.34
C THR A 423 1.53 -16.22 -13.88
N PHE A 424 1.42 -15.22 -14.74
CA PHE A 424 1.70 -13.83 -14.39
C PHE A 424 0.53 -12.92 -14.78
N SER A 425 0.40 -11.82 -14.08
CA SER A 425 -0.44 -10.69 -14.45
C SER A 425 0.30 -9.40 -14.11
N LEU A 426 0.67 -8.65 -15.15
CA LEU A 426 1.29 -7.33 -15.05
C LEU A 426 0.22 -6.28 -15.32
N ILE A 427 -0.09 -5.46 -14.31
CA ILE A 427 -1.02 -4.35 -14.40
C ILE A 427 -0.23 -3.06 -14.46
N ARG A 428 -0.56 -2.24 -15.45
CA ARG A 428 -0.15 -0.85 -15.57
C ARG A 428 -1.40 0.01 -15.55
N TYR A 429 -1.51 0.91 -14.56
CA TYR A 429 -2.64 1.84 -14.47
C TYR A 429 -2.11 3.25 -14.21
N GLY A 430 -1.93 4.02 -15.28
CA GLY A 430 -1.09 5.21 -15.24
C GLY A 430 0.32 4.85 -14.77
N ASN A 431 0.77 5.45 -13.66
CA ASN A 431 2.09 5.18 -13.09
C ASN A 431 2.11 4.07 -12.03
N TYR A 432 0.96 3.45 -11.76
CA TYR A 432 0.87 2.27 -10.90
C TYR A 432 1.33 1.02 -11.64
N ILE A 433 2.16 0.21 -10.99
CA ILE A 433 2.65 -1.08 -11.47
C ILE A 433 2.30 -2.14 -10.43
N GLU A 434 1.67 -3.22 -10.88
CA GLU A 434 1.40 -4.39 -10.04
C GLU A 434 1.79 -5.65 -10.81
N LEU A 435 2.49 -6.55 -10.15
CA LEU A 435 2.77 -7.88 -10.68
C LEU A 435 2.23 -8.93 -9.74
N SER A 436 1.38 -9.80 -10.28
CA SER A 436 0.95 -11.03 -9.63
C SER A 436 1.64 -12.24 -10.25
N ILE A 437 2.00 -13.21 -9.41
CA ILE A 437 2.49 -14.52 -9.81
C ILE A 437 1.57 -15.57 -9.17
N ASP A 438 1.03 -16.51 -9.97
CA ASP A 438 0.04 -17.50 -9.53
C ASP A 438 -1.12 -16.86 -8.75
N GLY A 439 -1.60 -15.71 -9.23
CA GLY A 439 -2.73 -14.97 -8.64
C GLY A 439 -2.43 -14.25 -7.32
N VAL A 440 -1.16 -14.18 -6.88
CA VAL A 440 -0.73 -13.47 -5.68
C VAL A 440 0.13 -12.28 -6.05
N VAL A 441 -0.25 -11.09 -5.61
CA VAL A 441 0.50 -9.85 -5.83
C VAL A 441 1.87 -9.93 -5.14
N LYS A 442 2.92 -9.71 -5.90
CA LYS A 442 4.32 -9.75 -5.44
C LYS A 442 5.00 -8.40 -5.47
N LEU A 443 4.64 -7.57 -6.46
CA LEU A 443 5.12 -6.19 -6.57
C LEU A 443 3.92 -5.27 -6.69
N THR A 444 3.98 -4.13 -6.00
CA THR A 444 2.94 -3.09 -6.05
C THR A 444 3.58 -1.74 -5.71
N LEU A 445 3.69 -0.87 -6.71
CA LEU A 445 4.41 0.39 -6.59
C LEU A 445 3.85 1.45 -7.53
N ILE A 446 4.26 2.69 -7.30
CA ILE A 446 4.02 3.82 -8.18
C ILE A 446 5.37 4.43 -8.52
N ASP A 447 5.68 4.53 -9.81
CA ASP A 447 6.93 5.09 -10.29
C ASP A 447 6.71 5.93 -11.55
N TYR A 448 7.32 7.10 -11.58
CA TYR A 448 7.18 8.10 -12.65
C TYR A 448 8.44 8.22 -13.52
N SER A 449 9.42 7.34 -13.35
CA SER A 449 10.72 7.47 -14.00
C SER A 449 10.67 7.23 -15.49
N TYR A 450 9.85 6.26 -15.95
CA TYR A 450 9.80 5.87 -17.35
C TYR A 450 8.36 5.78 -17.88
N SER A 451 8.22 6.15 -19.18
CA SER A 451 6.95 6.16 -19.89
C SER A 451 7.06 5.71 -21.34
N GLY A 452 8.10 4.97 -21.70
CA GLY A 452 8.30 4.45 -23.04
C GLY A 452 7.20 3.48 -23.49
N ASN A 453 7.15 3.14 -24.78
CA ASN A 453 6.09 2.31 -25.37
C ASN A 453 6.46 0.82 -25.47
N GLY A 454 7.71 0.46 -25.17
CA GLY A 454 8.16 -0.94 -25.25
C GLY A 454 7.64 -1.79 -24.10
N LEU A 455 7.08 -2.96 -24.43
CA LEU A 455 6.63 -4.00 -23.52
C LEU A 455 7.10 -5.35 -24.04
N GLY A 456 7.54 -6.25 -23.16
CA GLY A 456 7.98 -7.56 -23.60
C GLY A 456 8.80 -8.31 -22.57
N VAL A 457 9.83 -9.01 -23.03
CA VAL A 457 10.70 -9.83 -22.20
C VAL A 457 12.17 -9.54 -22.47
N TYR A 458 13.01 -9.95 -21.54
CA TYR A 458 14.45 -10.00 -21.75
C TYR A 458 15.03 -11.36 -21.35
N SER A 459 16.11 -11.72 -21.96
CA SER A 459 16.86 -12.95 -21.64
C SER A 459 18.35 -12.70 -21.68
N ALA A 460 19.09 -13.34 -20.76
CA ALA A 460 20.53 -13.38 -20.72
C ALA A 460 21.00 -14.80 -20.37
N SER A 461 21.50 -15.55 -21.36
CA SER A 461 21.93 -16.95 -21.23
C SER A 461 20.84 -17.87 -20.66
N SER A 462 19.61 -17.70 -21.11
CA SER A 462 18.42 -18.44 -20.68
C SER A 462 17.34 -18.43 -21.75
N VAL A 463 16.28 -19.19 -21.56
CA VAL A 463 15.10 -19.19 -22.41
C VAL A 463 13.87 -18.89 -21.58
N ILE A 464 13.01 -18.00 -22.08
CA ILE A 464 11.71 -17.67 -21.52
C ILE A 464 10.66 -17.90 -22.60
N SER A 465 9.57 -18.59 -22.24
CA SER A 465 8.40 -18.71 -23.10
C SER A 465 7.20 -18.05 -22.44
N ILE A 466 6.39 -17.38 -23.25
CA ILE A 466 5.09 -16.85 -22.85
C ILE A 466 4.01 -17.58 -23.65
N GLN A 467 3.01 -18.06 -22.96
CA GLN A 467 1.91 -18.82 -23.55
C GLN A 467 0.55 -18.29 -23.10
N ASP A 468 -0.43 -18.38 -24.00
CA ASP A 468 -1.84 -18.01 -23.75
C ASP A 468 -1.99 -16.57 -23.22
N ALA A 469 -1.12 -15.66 -23.69
CA ALA A 469 -1.14 -14.31 -23.16
C ALA A 469 -2.31 -13.50 -23.71
N VAL A 470 -2.88 -12.69 -22.84
CA VAL A 470 -3.97 -11.76 -23.16
C VAL A 470 -3.57 -10.37 -22.69
N TYR A 471 -3.73 -9.38 -23.56
CA TYR A 471 -3.57 -7.98 -23.24
C TYR A 471 -4.94 -7.32 -23.13
N LYS A 472 -5.22 -6.67 -22.01
CA LYS A 472 -6.50 -6.02 -21.73
C LYS A 472 -6.27 -4.52 -21.59
N ILE A 473 -6.96 -3.74 -22.38
CA ILE A 473 -6.93 -2.29 -22.29
C ILE A 473 -7.81 -1.83 -21.14
N LEU A 474 -7.25 -1.00 -20.27
CA LEU A 474 -7.95 -0.31 -19.19
C LEU A 474 -8.17 1.17 -19.55
N PRO A 475 -9.17 1.85 -18.96
CA PRO A 475 -9.25 3.31 -19.00
C PRO A 475 -8.06 3.91 -18.25
N ASP A 476 -7.61 5.09 -18.68
CA ASP A 476 -6.59 5.81 -17.94
C ASP A 476 -7.15 6.38 -16.63
N PRO A 477 -6.29 6.53 -15.61
CA PRO A 477 -6.69 7.13 -14.34
C PRO A 477 -7.27 8.53 -14.54
N LYS A 478 -8.43 8.78 -13.94
CA LYS A 478 -8.99 10.12 -13.85
C LYS A 478 -8.61 10.73 -12.50
N GLU A 479 -8.15 11.96 -12.50
CA GLU A 479 -8.05 12.79 -11.30
C GLU A 479 -9.23 13.75 -11.31
N GLU A 480 -10.18 13.55 -10.41
CA GLU A 480 -11.31 14.45 -10.21
C GLU A 480 -10.99 15.37 -9.03
N TYR A 481 -10.51 16.57 -9.32
CA TYR A 481 -10.47 17.66 -8.35
C TYR A 481 -11.85 18.35 -8.35
N ALA A 482 -12.37 18.70 -7.16
CA ALA A 482 -13.59 19.51 -7.08
C ALA A 482 -13.34 20.82 -7.83
N SER A 483 -14.15 21.12 -8.84
CA SER A 483 -14.26 22.48 -9.34
C SER A 483 -14.80 23.36 -8.22
N GLN A 484 -14.23 24.55 -8.03
CA GLN A 484 -14.67 25.51 -6.99
C GLN A 484 -16.13 25.99 -7.16
N GLU A 485 -16.83 25.51 -8.20
CA GLU A 485 -18.19 25.94 -8.55
C GLU A 485 -19.30 25.01 -8.01
N GLU A 486 -19.00 23.89 -7.34
CA GLU A 486 -19.98 22.96 -6.79
C GLU A 486 -19.84 22.72 -5.27
N ALA A 487 -19.34 23.71 -4.52
CA ALA A 487 -19.27 23.67 -3.06
C ALA A 487 -20.46 24.35 -2.39
#